data_788740ca0a7bcd2f086082c6fc2ee2e9
#
_entry.id   788740ca0a7bcd2f086082c6fc2ee2e9
#
_cell.length_a   1.000
_cell.length_b   1.000
_cell.length_c   1.000
_cell.angle_alpha   90.00
_cell.angle_beta   90.00
_cell.angle_gamma   90.00
#
_symmetry.space_group_name_H-M   'P 1'
#
loop_
_entity.id
_entity.type
_entity.pdbx_description
1 polymer ?
#
loop_
_entity_poly.entity_id
_entity_poly.type
_entity_poly.pdbx_seq_one_letter_code
_entity_poly.pdbx_strand_id
1 'polypeptide(L)'
;MKRVVSSAMLVLTLACGAFAQTASDAAELTKLLNDFLAGASHNDAAVHDRFWADDLIYTRSAGRRVSKADVMRDVRSAPAPKPSDPKTVYTAEDIRIQQYGDTAVVAFRLVATTETGGGKQVANLLNSGTFVKRDGKWQVVNWQSTRMPRTEAESKSEVATTVAAFQQALLAADVDKITALTDENFISTHGAVEMSRKQVIDGLSTKHLQYRKPDTTKTSIVVYGDTAIVRGESLGPDPAHYTVTFINQGGVWKAVAMHTSR
;
A
#
# COMPACT_ATOMS: atom_id res chain seq x y z
N MET A 1 -75.52 1.49 39.01
CA MET A 1 -75.09 1.95 37.70
C MET A 1 -73.73 2.52 37.79
N LYS A 2 -72.68 1.75 37.47
CA LYS A 2 -71.23 2.18 37.53
C LYS A 2 -70.83 2.54 36.09
N ARG A 3 -70.45 3.81 35.87
CA ARG A 3 -69.90 4.31 34.61
C ARG A 3 -68.41 3.99 34.57
N VAL A 4 -67.98 3.17 33.61
CA VAL A 4 -66.59 2.94 33.30
C VAL A 4 -66.19 4.01 32.26
N VAL A 5 -65.21 4.85 32.61
CA VAL A 5 -64.59 5.83 31.73
C VAL A 5 -63.34 5.15 31.16
N SER A 6 -63.36 4.79 29.90
CA SER A 6 -62.15 4.28 29.18
C SER A 6 -61.36 5.48 28.67
N SER A 7 -60.19 5.73 29.26
CA SER A 7 -59.19 6.68 28.74
C SER A 7 -58.37 5.98 27.63
N ALA A 8 -58.57 6.39 26.40
CA ALA A 8 -57.74 6.00 25.26
C ALA A 8 -56.46 6.85 25.29
N MET A 9 -55.32 6.21 25.58
CA MET A 9 -54.02 6.81 25.54
C MET A 9 -53.48 6.76 24.10
N LEU A 10 -53.47 7.92 23.41
CA LEU A 10 -52.90 8.07 22.08
C LEU A 10 -51.38 8.12 22.15
N VAL A 11 -50.70 7.02 21.80
CA VAL A 11 -49.24 6.97 21.68
C VAL A 11 -48.85 7.55 20.31
N LEU A 12 -48.35 8.80 20.32
CA LEU A 12 -47.78 9.47 19.16
C LEU A 12 -46.34 8.98 18.96
N THR A 13 -46.14 7.98 18.11
CA THR A 13 -44.77 7.56 17.70
C THR A 13 -44.24 8.58 16.72
N LEU A 14 -43.32 9.47 17.20
CA LEU A 14 -42.44 10.26 16.33
C LEU A 14 -41.50 9.30 15.63
N ALA A 15 -41.77 8.93 14.39
CA ALA A 15 -40.78 8.35 13.50
C ALA A 15 -39.81 9.45 13.12
N CYS A 16 -38.65 9.55 13.84
CA CYS A 16 -37.49 10.29 13.35
C CYS A 16 -36.98 9.59 12.09
N GLY A 17 -37.51 9.99 10.94
CA GLY A 17 -36.90 9.67 9.66
C GLY A 17 -35.49 10.26 9.63
N ALA A 18 -34.47 9.44 9.71
CA ALA A 18 -33.11 9.83 9.38
C ALA A 18 -33.08 10.15 7.88
N PHE A 19 -33.38 11.41 7.53
CA PHE A 19 -33.09 11.89 6.19
C PHE A 19 -31.56 11.90 6.06
N ALA A 20 -31.04 10.99 5.23
CA ALA A 20 -29.68 11.11 4.73
C ALA A 20 -29.60 12.46 4.00
N GLN A 21 -29.04 13.48 4.65
CA GLN A 21 -28.83 14.78 4.06
C GLN A 21 -27.83 14.59 2.92
N THR A 22 -28.29 14.68 1.68
CA THR A 22 -27.42 14.70 0.51
C THR A 22 -26.50 15.90 0.64
N ALA A 23 -25.20 15.66 0.71
CA ALA A 23 -24.21 16.71 0.82
C ALA A 23 -24.30 17.63 -0.42
N SER A 24 -24.63 18.91 -0.23
CA SER A 24 -24.84 19.88 -1.33
C SER A 24 -23.61 20.01 -2.22
N ASP A 25 -22.41 19.90 -1.64
CA ASP A 25 -21.12 20.06 -2.34
C ASP A 25 -20.43 18.72 -2.64
N ALA A 26 -21.16 17.58 -2.58
CA ALA A 26 -20.61 16.25 -2.77
C ALA A 26 -19.85 16.09 -4.10
N ALA A 27 -20.38 16.64 -5.17
CA ALA A 27 -19.73 16.59 -6.49
C ALA A 27 -18.42 17.40 -6.51
N GLU A 28 -18.41 18.59 -5.89
CA GLU A 28 -17.21 19.43 -5.76
C GLU A 28 -16.12 18.74 -4.92
N LEU A 29 -16.51 18.18 -3.75
CA LEU A 29 -15.60 17.46 -2.86
C LEU A 29 -15.03 16.19 -3.50
N THR A 30 -15.87 15.44 -4.22
CA THR A 30 -15.42 14.25 -4.97
C THR A 30 -14.43 14.63 -6.06
N LYS A 31 -14.71 15.70 -6.83
CA LYS A 31 -13.78 16.20 -7.85
C LYS A 31 -12.47 16.67 -7.23
N LEU A 32 -12.52 17.45 -6.14
CA LEU A 32 -11.33 17.93 -5.43
C LEU A 32 -10.46 16.77 -4.93
N LEU A 33 -11.08 15.71 -4.38
CA LEU A 33 -10.37 14.50 -3.96
C LEU A 33 -9.68 13.80 -5.14
N ASN A 34 -10.40 13.58 -6.24
CA ASN A 34 -9.85 12.89 -7.41
C ASN A 34 -8.72 13.68 -8.08
N ASP A 35 -8.87 15.01 -8.21
CA ASP A 35 -7.83 15.90 -8.71
C ASP A 35 -6.58 15.84 -7.83
N PHE A 36 -6.77 15.82 -6.50
CA PHE A 36 -5.68 15.66 -5.56
C PHE A 36 -4.94 14.32 -5.75
N LEU A 37 -5.67 13.22 -5.83
CA LEU A 37 -5.05 11.88 -5.98
C LEU A 37 -4.31 11.75 -7.32
N ALA A 38 -4.85 12.31 -8.38
CA ALA A 38 -4.17 12.37 -9.67
C ALA A 38 -2.86 13.15 -9.57
N GLY A 39 -2.86 14.34 -8.97
CA GLY A 39 -1.65 15.14 -8.76
C GLY A 39 -0.65 14.46 -7.82
N ALA A 40 -1.12 13.86 -6.74
CA ALA A 40 -0.28 13.11 -5.79
C ALA A 40 0.43 11.91 -6.45
N SER A 41 -0.19 11.28 -7.45
CA SER A 41 0.43 10.20 -8.24
C SER A 41 1.67 10.66 -9.02
N HIS A 42 1.82 11.97 -9.24
CA HIS A 42 2.95 12.58 -9.95
C HIS A 42 3.77 13.51 -9.04
N ASN A 43 3.49 13.49 -7.73
CA ASN A 43 4.12 14.36 -6.73
C ASN A 43 3.99 15.88 -7.07
N ASP A 44 2.83 16.30 -7.58
CA ASP A 44 2.57 17.69 -7.98
C ASP A 44 2.44 18.62 -6.75
N ALA A 45 3.46 19.45 -6.54
CA ALA A 45 3.53 20.37 -5.41
C ALA A 45 2.39 21.41 -5.39
N ALA A 46 1.91 21.87 -6.55
CA ALA A 46 0.84 22.86 -6.63
C ALA A 46 -0.51 22.26 -6.22
N VAL A 47 -0.73 20.99 -6.59
CA VAL A 47 -1.93 20.24 -6.18
C VAL A 47 -1.92 20.00 -4.67
N HIS A 48 -0.78 19.58 -4.11
CA HIS A 48 -0.64 19.42 -2.66
C HIS A 48 -0.86 20.72 -1.91
N ASP A 49 -0.27 21.82 -2.36
CA ASP A 49 -0.39 23.13 -1.67
C ASP A 49 -1.83 23.65 -1.64
N ARG A 50 -2.57 23.47 -2.74
CA ARG A 50 -3.99 23.89 -2.83
C ARG A 50 -4.92 23.02 -1.98
N PHE A 51 -4.64 21.72 -1.88
CA PHE A 51 -5.49 20.75 -1.19
C PHE A 51 -5.40 20.84 0.33
N TRP A 52 -4.19 21.00 0.87
CA TRP A 52 -3.95 21.06 2.30
C TRP A 52 -4.15 22.48 2.85
N ALA A 53 -4.90 22.60 3.95
CA ALA A 53 -4.97 23.84 4.72
C ALA A 53 -3.68 24.06 5.52
N ASP A 54 -3.37 25.33 5.87
CA ASP A 54 -2.15 25.66 6.62
C ASP A 54 -2.15 25.08 8.03
N ASP A 55 -3.34 24.89 8.62
CA ASP A 55 -3.58 24.27 9.92
C ASP A 55 -3.80 22.74 9.86
N LEU A 56 -3.32 22.09 8.80
CA LEU A 56 -3.44 20.63 8.61
C LEU A 56 -2.87 19.82 9.76
N ILE A 57 -3.65 18.82 10.20
CA ILE A 57 -3.19 17.70 11.04
C ILE A 57 -3.30 16.43 10.23
N TYR A 58 -2.19 15.85 9.79
CA TYR A 58 -2.19 14.62 9.01
C TYR A 58 -1.52 13.46 9.78
N THR A 59 -2.27 12.42 10.08
CA THR A 59 -1.75 11.17 10.62
C THR A 59 -1.56 10.15 9.50
N ARG A 60 -0.31 9.91 9.12
CA ARG A 60 0.09 8.94 8.08
C ARG A 60 -0.15 7.50 8.56
N SER A 61 -0.29 6.57 7.63
CA SER A 61 -0.54 5.14 7.91
C SER A 61 0.55 4.46 8.75
N ALA A 62 1.75 5.03 8.82
CA ALA A 62 2.83 4.61 9.70
C ALA A 62 2.73 5.19 11.14
N GLY A 63 1.60 5.83 11.50
CA GLY A 63 1.38 6.40 12.84
C GLY A 63 2.07 7.74 13.09
N ARG A 64 2.78 8.31 12.10
CA ARG A 64 3.44 9.61 12.25
C ARG A 64 2.50 10.76 11.92
N ARG A 65 2.42 11.76 12.81
CA ARG A 65 1.68 12.99 12.59
C ARG A 65 2.56 14.04 11.93
N VAL A 66 2.05 14.73 10.92
CA VAL A 66 2.75 15.75 10.13
C VAL A 66 1.84 16.95 9.86
N SER A 67 2.45 18.13 9.66
CA SER A 67 1.80 19.37 9.22
C SER A 67 1.82 19.50 7.69
N LYS A 68 1.11 20.54 7.17
CA LYS A 68 1.26 20.94 5.75
C LYS A 68 2.71 21.27 5.39
N ALA A 69 3.42 22.00 6.26
CA ALA A 69 4.82 22.36 6.03
C ALA A 69 5.71 21.13 5.86
N ASP A 70 5.48 20.06 6.66
CA ASP A 70 6.20 18.80 6.53
C ASP A 70 5.88 18.10 5.20
N VAL A 71 4.59 18.04 4.83
CA VAL A 71 4.17 17.45 3.55
C VAL A 71 4.81 18.18 2.38
N MET A 72 4.73 19.53 2.37
CA MET A 72 5.28 20.34 1.29
C MET A 72 6.80 20.24 1.19
N ARG A 73 7.50 20.13 2.33
CA ARG A 73 8.95 19.88 2.35
C ARG A 73 9.25 18.53 1.69
N ASP A 74 8.55 17.45 2.10
CA ASP A 74 8.75 16.12 1.54
C ASP A 74 8.50 16.09 0.03
N VAL A 75 7.40 16.72 -0.43
CA VAL A 75 7.03 16.82 -1.85
C VAL A 75 8.09 17.57 -2.66
N ARG A 76 8.56 18.72 -2.17
CA ARG A 76 9.53 19.57 -2.88
C ARG A 76 10.95 19.03 -2.86
N SER A 77 11.31 18.25 -1.85
CA SER A 77 12.64 17.62 -1.73
C SER A 77 12.75 16.28 -2.43
N ALA A 78 11.65 15.73 -2.93
CA ALA A 78 11.66 14.47 -3.65
C ALA A 78 12.54 14.59 -4.92
N PRO A 79 13.45 13.64 -5.16
CA PRO A 79 14.26 13.66 -6.37
C PRO A 79 13.38 13.50 -7.62
N ALA A 80 13.86 14.03 -8.75
CA ALA A 80 13.17 13.82 -10.02
C ALA A 80 13.05 12.31 -10.32
N PRO A 81 11.85 11.82 -10.70
CA PRO A 81 11.65 10.40 -10.96
C PRO A 81 12.49 9.94 -12.15
N LYS A 82 13.13 8.79 -12.00
CA LYS A 82 13.85 8.11 -13.09
C LYS A 82 12.89 7.17 -13.84
N PRO A 83 13.15 6.84 -15.10
CA PRO A 83 12.33 5.90 -15.87
C PRO A 83 12.19 4.51 -15.23
N SER A 84 13.19 4.09 -14.43
CA SER A 84 13.23 2.81 -13.71
C SER A 84 12.51 2.83 -12.36
N ASP A 85 12.13 4.01 -11.85
CA ASP A 85 11.50 4.10 -10.54
C ASP A 85 10.08 3.50 -10.57
N PRO A 86 9.63 2.88 -9.48
CA PRO A 86 8.27 2.39 -9.36
C PRO A 86 7.26 3.53 -9.54
N LYS A 87 6.25 3.30 -10.39
CA LYS A 87 5.17 4.27 -10.61
C LYS A 87 3.96 3.88 -9.80
N THR A 88 3.52 4.78 -8.92
CA THR A 88 2.33 4.57 -8.10
C THR A 88 1.21 5.48 -8.58
N VAL A 89 0.04 4.89 -8.86
CA VAL A 89 -1.20 5.59 -9.17
C VAL A 89 -2.14 5.47 -7.99
N TYR A 90 -2.70 6.60 -7.55
CA TYR A 90 -3.68 6.67 -6.46
C TYR A 90 -5.08 6.90 -7.03
N THR A 91 -6.05 6.09 -6.58
CA THR A 91 -7.48 6.25 -6.90
C THR A 91 -8.33 6.16 -5.64
N ALA A 92 -9.52 6.75 -5.66
CA ALA A 92 -10.48 6.66 -4.57
C ALA A 92 -11.64 5.75 -4.95
N GLU A 93 -12.02 4.86 -4.04
CA GLU A 93 -13.20 4.01 -4.14
C GLU A 93 -14.04 4.13 -2.86
N ASP A 94 -15.31 3.75 -2.93
CA ASP A 94 -16.24 3.76 -1.79
C ASP A 94 -16.35 5.13 -1.09
N ILE A 95 -16.37 6.22 -1.87
CA ILE A 95 -16.39 7.59 -1.35
C ILE A 95 -17.72 7.84 -0.63
N ARG A 96 -17.61 8.29 0.64
CA ARG A 96 -18.74 8.71 1.48
C ARG A 96 -18.49 10.12 1.99
N ILE A 97 -19.47 10.99 1.82
CA ILE A 97 -19.39 12.40 2.20
C ILE A 97 -20.52 12.74 3.13
N GLN A 98 -20.18 13.31 4.29
CA GLN A 98 -21.10 13.89 5.24
C GLN A 98 -20.78 15.36 5.36
N GLN A 99 -21.74 16.26 5.05
CA GLN A 99 -21.54 17.70 5.07
C GLN A 99 -22.35 18.35 6.17
N TYR A 100 -21.75 19.28 6.87
CA TYR A 100 -22.31 20.05 7.99
C TYR A 100 -21.98 21.54 7.76
N GLY A 101 -22.79 22.21 6.93
CA GLY A 101 -22.50 23.59 6.50
C GLY A 101 -21.18 23.67 5.74
N ASP A 102 -20.27 24.48 6.23
CA ASP A 102 -18.94 24.69 5.66
C ASP A 102 -17.89 23.65 6.13
N THR A 103 -18.33 22.56 6.75
CA THR A 103 -17.48 21.45 7.17
C THR A 103 -17.98 20.15 6.52
N ALA A 104 -17.07 19.33 6.02
CA ALA A 104 -17.40 18.01 5.50
C ALA A 104 -16.41 16.94 5.97
N VAL A 105 -16.92 15.75 6.25
CA VAL A 105 -16.13 14.53 6.47
C VAL A 105 -16.20 13.69 5.20
N VAL A 106 -15.04 13.37 4.63
CA VAL A 106 -14.92 12.53 3.43
C VAL A 106 -14.16 11.27 3.82
N ALA A 107 -14.83 10.13 3.75
CA ALA A 107 -14.24 8.81 3.99
C ALA A 107 -14.22 8.03 2.68
N PHE A 108 -13.13 7.32 2.40
CA PHE A 108 -12.98 6.54 1.17
C PHE A 108 -11.89 5.47 1.31
N ARG A 109 -11.89 4.53 0.38
CA ARG A 109 -10.81 3.57 0.20
C ARG A 109 -9.83 4.10 -0.84
N LEU A 110 -8.61 4.43 -0.40
CA LEU A 110 -7.50 4.74 -1.30
C LEU A 110 -6.93 3.44 -1.86
N VAL A 111 -6.87 3.33 -3.16
CA VAL A 111 -6.20 2.24 -3.87
C VAL A 111 -4.90 2.77 -4.45
N ALA A 112 -3.77 2.31 -3.92
CA ALA A 112 -2.43 2.63 -4.43
C ALA A 112 -1.95 1.47 -5.30
N THR A 113 -1.88 1.67 -6.60
CA THR A 113 -1.38 0.69 -7.57
C THR A 113 0.04 1.05 -7.96
N THR A 114 1.01 0.21 -7.63
CA THR A 114 2.42 0.41 -7.92
C THR A 114 2.91 -0.60 -8.94
N GLU A 115 3.50 -0.14 -10.02
CA GLU A 115 4.21 -0.98 -10.99
C GLU A 115 5.68 -1.05 -10.60
N THR A 116 6.18 -2.27 -10.40
CA THR A 116 7.57 -2.57 -10.01
C THR A 116 8.18 -3.57 -10.97
N GLY A 117 9.50 -3.77 -10.91
CA GLY A 117 10.17 -4.85 -11.64
C GLY A 117 9.67 -6.27 -11.30
N GLY A 118 8.99 -6.43 -10.17
CA GLY A 118 8.37 -7.69 -9.72
C GLY A 118 6.89 -7.83 -10.08
N GLY A 119 6.32 -6.87 -10.85
CA GLY A 119 4.92 -6.86 -11.26
C GLY A 119 4.09 -5.76 -10.61
N LYS A 120 2.78 -5.82 -10.81
CA LYS A 120 1.81 -4.87 -10.28
C LYS A 120 1.45 -5.22 -8.83
N GLN A 121 1.53 -4.25 -7.95
CA GLN A 121 1.16 -4.38 -6.54
C GLN A 121 0.06 -3.39 -6.18
N VAL A 122 -0.87 -3.80 -5.33
CA VAL A 122 -2.00 -2.98 -4.90
C VAL A 122 -2.01 -2.90 -3.37
N ALA A 123 -2.03 -1.68 -2.85
CA ALA A 123 -2.24 -1.43 -1.42
C ALA A 123 -3.55 -0.68 -1.22
N ASN A 124 -4.36 -1.14 -0.26
CA ASN A 124 -5.61 -0.52 0.12
C ASN A 124 -5.45 0.19 1.48
N LEU A 125 -5.94 1.42 1.55
CA LEU A 125 -5.93 2.22 2.78
C LEU A 125 -7.32 2.84 3.00
N LEU A 126 -7.83 2.75 4.23
CA LEU A 126 -8.99 3.54 4.62
C LEU A 126 -8.52 4.95 4.97
N ASN A 127 -9.09 5.93 4.32
CA ASN A 127 -8.79 7.33 4.57
C ASN A 127 -10.03 8.06 5.06
N SER A 128 -9.82 9.01 5.96
CA SER A 128 -10.83 9.96 6.41
C SER A 128 -10.22 11.34 6.46
N GLY A 129 -10.86 12.31 5.82
CA GLY A 129 -10.46 13.71 5.83
C GLY A 129 -11.60 14.61 6.31
N THR A 130 -11.25 15.62 7.11
CA THR A 130 -12.14 16.73 7.41
C THR A 130 -11.77 17.89 6.52
N PHE A 131 -12.75 18.38 5.79
CA PHE A 131 -12.66 19.51 4.88
C PHE A 131 -13.38 20.70 5.50
N VAL A 132 -12.84 21.89 5.34
CA VAL A 132 -13.47 23.15 5.74
C VAL A 132 -13.50 24.09 4.54
N LYS A 133 -14.65 24.73 4.30
CA LYS A 133 -14.82 25.74 3.26
C LYS A 133 -14.49 27.13 3.85
N ARG A 134 -13.43 27.73 3.34
CA ARG A 134 -12.99 29.09 3.73
C ARG A 134 -12.90 29.93 2.46
N ASP A 135 -13.51 31.10 2.47
CA ASP A 135 -13.56 32.01 1.30
C ASP A 135 -14.03 31.30 0.01
N GLY A 136 -15.04 30.45 0.15
CA GLY A 136 -15.62 29.68 -0.95
C GLY A 136 -14.78 28.50 -1.45
N LYS A 137 -13.68 28.16 -0.79
CA LYS A 137 -12.77 27.06 -1.20
C LYS A 137 -12.69 25.98 -0.14
N TRP A 138 -12.86 24.73 -0.54
CA TRP A 138 -12.65 23.56 0.31
C TRP A 138 -11.16 23.26 0.45
N GLN A 139 -10.71 23.07 1.70
CA GLN A 139 -9.35 22.61 2.04
C GLN A 139 -9.42 21.58 3.16
N VAL A 140 -8.42 20.69 3.20
CA VAL A 140 -8.32 19.64 4.21
C VAL A 140 -7.59 20.14 5.44
N VAL A 141 -8.26 20.12 6.59
CA VAL A 141 -7.70 20.48 7.90
C VAL A 141 -7.29 19.28 8.73
N ASN A 142 -7.88 18.10 8.48
CA ASN A 142 -7.48 16.86 9.12
C ASN A 142 -7.50 15.71 8.12
N TRP A 143 -6.51 14.83 8.21
CA TRP A 143 -6.42 13.63 7.38
C TRP A 143 -5.85 12.46 8.17
N GLN A 144 -6.48 11.33 8.04
CA GLN A 144 -6.02 10.06 8.60
C GLN A 144 -5.97 9.00 7.52
N SER A 145 -4.88 8.25 7.49
CA SER A 145 -4.70 7.11 6.62
C SER A 145 -4.43 5.85 7.46
N THR A 146 -5.16 4.78 7.18
CA THR A 146 -5.00 3.50 7.88
C THR A 146 -4.85 2.39 6.83
N ARG A 147 -3.75 1.67 6.87
CA ARG A 147 -3.52 0.55 5.95
C ARG A 147 -4.51 -0.58 6.25
N MET A 148 -5.20 -1.07 5.24
CA MET A 148 -6.01 -2.27 5.37
C MET A 148 -5.10 -3.50 5.45
N PRO A 149 -5.37 -4.42 6.39
CA PRO A 149 -4.70 -5.71 6.39
C PRO A 149 -4.96 -6.42 5.05
N ARG A 150 -3.93 -7.01 4.49
CA ARG A 150 -4.10 -7.92 3.35
C ARG A 150 -4.67 -9.24 3.84
N THR A 151 -5.46 -9.87 3.00
CA THR A 151 -5.82 -11.27 3.22
C THR A 151 -4.59 -12.15 2.99
N GLU A 152 -4.54 -13.31 3.61
CA GLU A 152 -3.48 -14.30 3.39
C GLU A 152 -3.40 -14.70 1.92
N ALA A 153 -4.56 -14.83 1.24
CA ALA A 153 -4.62 -15.19 -0.17
C ALA A 153 -4.01 -14.12 -1.08
N GLU A 154 -4.31 -12.83 -0.83
CA GLU A 154 -3.71 -11.71 -1.56
C GLU A 154 -2.20 -11.66 -1.36
N SER A 155 -1.74 -11.73 -0.10
CA SER A 155 -0.31 -11.74 0.23
C SER A 155 0.42 -12.92 -0.42
N LYS A 156 -0.17 -14.11 -0.39
CA LYS A 156 0.39 -15.32 -1.01
C LYS A 156 0.50 -15.21 -2.52
N SER A 157 -0.49 -14.61 -3.18
CA SER A 157 -0.48 -14.36 -4.63
C SER A 157 0.62 -13.34 -5.02
N GLU A 158 0.75 -12.25 -4.27
CA GLU A 158 1.79 -11.23 -4.50
C GLU A 158 3.19 -11.82 -4.29
N VAL A 159 3.39 -12.58 -3.21
CA VAL A 159 4.66 -13.27 -2.94
C VAL A 159 4.99 -14.25 -4.06
N ALA A 160 4.02 -15.05 -4.54
CA ALA A 160 4.24 -15.99 -5.63
C ALA A 160 4.74 -15.28 -6.91
N THR A 161 4.15 -14.12 -7.24
CA THR A 161 4.59 -13.28 -8.36
C THR A 161 6.03 -12.77 -8.16
N THR A 162 6.33 -12.26 -6.95
CA THR A 162 7.67 -11.76 -6.61
C THR A 162 8.72 -12.88 -6.63
N VAL A 163 8.37 -14.07 -6.12
CA VAL A 163 9.23 -15.26 -6.14
C VAL A 163 9.59 -15.66 -7.57
N ALA A 164 8.59 -15.71 -8.47
CA ALA A 164 8.82 -16.05 -9.87
C ALA A 164 9.77 -15.03 -10.54
N ALA A 165 9.56 -13.73 -10.31
CA ALA A 165 10.44 -12.67 -10.82
C ALA A 165 11.86 -12.77 -10.25
N PHE A 166 12.00 -13.02 -8.94
CA PHE A 166 13.29 -13.19 -8.27
C PHE A 166 14.07 -14.40 -8.80
N GLN A 167 13.42 -15.55 -8.91
CA GLN A 167 14.02 -16.77 -9.46
C GLN A 167 14.46 -16.58 -10.92
N GLN A 168 13.62 -15.92 -11.73
CA GLN A 168 13.98 -15.61 -13.12
C GLN A 168 15.18 -14.65 -13.20
N ALA A 169 15.23 -13.64 -12.35
CA ALA A 169 16.35 -12.70 -12.30
C ALA A 169 17.66 -13.40 -11.90
N LEU A 170 17.64 -14.32 -10.91
CA LEU A 170 18.79 -15.12 -10.53
C LEU A 170 19.30 -16.00 -11.68
N LEU A 171 18.40 -16.66 -12.40
CA LEU A 171 18.75 -17.51 -13.55
C LEU A 171 19.33 -16.73 -14.72
N ALA A 172 18.82 -15.52 -14.96
CA ALA A 172 19.27 -14.65 -16.04
C ALA A 172 20.50 -13.82 -15.66
N ALA A 173 20.95 -13.86 -14.39
CA ALA A 173 21.95 -12.95 -13.82
C ALA A 173 21.59 -11.46 -14.05
N ASP A 174 20.29 -11.13 -13.95
CA ASP A 174 19.76 -9.77 -14.14
C ASP A 174 19.98 -8.95 -12.86
N VAL A 175 21.12 -8.28 -12.82
CA VAL A 175 21.60 -7.51 -11.67
C VAL A 175 20.62 -6.41 -11.25
N ASP A 176 20.01 -5.73 -12.22
CA ASP A 176 19.08 -4.62 -11.93
C ASP A 176 17.83 -5.14 -11.24
N LYS A 177 17.26 -6.24 -11.74
CA LYS A 177 16.11 -6.89 -11.09
C LYS A 177 16.45 -7.48 -9.73
N ILE A 178 17.61 -8.12 -9.57
CA ILE A 178 18.06 -8.63 -8.26
C ILE A 178 18.17 -7.46 -7.28
N THR A 179 18.74 -6.34 -7.72
CA THR A 179 18.85 -5.12 -6.91
C THR A 179 17.47 -4.58 -6.48
N ALA A 180 16.48 -4.59 -7.38
CA ALA A 180 15.13 -4.13 -7.09
C ALA A 180 14.35 -5.08 -6.15
N LEU A 181 14.57 -6.39 -6.28
CA LEU A 181 13.83 -7.45 -5.58
C LEU A 181 14.45 -7.88 -4.25
N THR A 182 15.64 -7.36 -3.90
CA THR A 182 16.31 -7.64 -2.63
C THR A 182 16.38 -6.39 -1.74
N ASP A 183 16.33 -6.61 -0.43
CA ASP A 183 16.63 -5.57 0.57
C ASP A 183 18.11 -5.20 0.54
N GLU A 184 18.47 -4.01 1.02
CA GLU A 184 19.88 -3.59 1.10
C GLU A 184 20.74 -4.49 2.00
N ASN A 185 20.13 -5.08 3.04
CA ASN A 185 20.75 -6.01 3.97
C ASN A 185 20.55 -7.48 3.58
N PHE A 186 20.21 -7.78 2.31
CA PHE A 186 20.03 -9.15 1.85
C PHE A 186 21.28 -10.00 2.08
N ILE A 187 21.07 -11.20 2.65
CA ILE A 187 22.09 -12.21 2.89
C ILE A 187 21.75 -13.48 2.13
N SER A 188 22.73 -14.09 1.46
CA SER A 188 22.60 -15.39 0.83
C SER A 188 23.61 -16.36 1.42
N THR A 189 23.16 -17.53 1.88
CA THR A 189 24.01 -18.58 2.46
C THR A 189 23.95 -19.83 1.58
N HIS A 190 25.13 -20.32 1.16
CA HIS A 190 25.32 -21.55 0.41
C HIS A 190 26.13 -22.54 1.25
N GLY A 191 25.48 -23.53 1.86
CA GLY A 191 26.13 -24.37 2.87
C GLY A 191 26.64 -23.52 4.02
N ALA A 192 27.97 -23.48 4.21
CA ALA A 192 28.63 -22.68 5.28
C ALA A 192 29.10 -21.29 4.78
N VAL A 193 28.93 -20.95 3.51
CA VAL A 193 29.38 -19.68 2.94
C VAL A 193 28.26 -18.66 2.96
N GLU A 194 28.47 -17.55 3.66
CA GLU A 194 27.58 -16.41 3.69
C GLU A 194 28.06 -15.29 2.75
N MET A 195 27.16 -14.73 1.99
CA MET A 195 27.40 -13.64 1.04
C MET A 195 26.44 -12.49 1.27
N SER A 196 26.97 -11.29 1.33
CA SER A 196 26.18 -10.05 1.31
C SER A 196 25.51 -9.86 -0.07
N ARG A 197 24.49 -8.98 -0.13
CA ARG A 197 23.85 -8.55 -1.39
C ARG A 197 24.87 -8.17 -2.46
N LYS A 198 25.88 -7.35 -2.08
CA LYS A 198 26.94 -6.92 -3.00
C LYS A 198 27.72 -8.11 -3.57
N GLN A 199 28.10 -9.06 -2.74
CA GLN A 199 28.85 -10.23 -3.17
C GLN A 199 28.02 -11.14 -4.11
N VAL A 200 26.71 -11.25 -3.85
CA VAL A 200 25.80 -11.97 -4.76
C VAL A 200 25.73 -11.27 -6.13
N ILE A 201 25.57 -9.95 -6.15
CA ILE A 201 25.54 -9.16 -7.38
C ILE A 201 26.84 -9.26 -8.15
N ASP A 202 27.99 -9.11 -7.48
CA ASP A 202 29.32 -9.22 -8.09
C ASP A 202 29.53 -10.64 -8.67
N GLY A 203 29.16 -11.69 -7.91
CA GLY A 203 29.25 -13.08 -8.34
C GLY A 203 28.40 -13.43 -9.55
N LEU A 204 27.19 -12.85 -9.64
CA LEU A 204 26.31 -13.00 -10.82
C LEU A 204 26.88 -12.27 -12.03
N SER A 205 27.34 -11.01 -11.85
CA SER A 205 27.90 -10.19 -12.93
C SER A 205 29.14 -10.83 -13.58
N THR A 206 29.97 -11.50 -12.76
CA THR A 206 31.18 -12.18 -13.20
C THR A 206 30.96 -13.65 -13.59
N LYS A 207 29.71 -14.14 -13.51
CA LYS A 207 29.31 -15.54 -13.76
C LYS A 207 30.00 -16.58 -12.85
N HIS A 208 30.60 -16.15 -11.75
CA HIS A 208 31.13 -17.05 -10.72
C HIS A 208 30.05 -17.67 -9.85
N LEU A 209 28.88 -16.99 -9.76
CA LEU A 209 27.71 -17.49 -9.07
C LEU A 209 26.62 -17.85 -10.10
N GLN A 210 26.12 -19.08 -10.01
CA GLN A 210 25.06 -19.57 -10.88
C GLN A 210 24.01 -20.29 -10.04
N TYR A 211 22.73 -20.00 -10.30
CA TYR A 211 21.61 -20.63 -9.63
C TYR A 211 20.99 -21.71 -10.52
N ARG A 212 20.51 -22.77 -9.89
CA ARG A 212 19.78 -23.86 -10.58
C ARG A 212 18.31 -23.47 -10.76
N LYS A 213 17.71 -23.98 -11.83
CA LYS A 213 16.28 -23.78 -12.08
C LYS A 213 15.46 -24.43 -10.95
N PRO A 214 14.52 -23.70 -10.32
CA PRO A 214 13.68 -24.25 -9.28
C PRO A 214 12.65 -25.24 -9.85
N ASP A 215 12.26 -26.21 -9.05
CA ASP A 215 11.09 -27.04 -9.28
C ASP A 215 9.86 -26.30 -8.74
N THR A 216 9.09 -25.69 -9.62
CA THR A 216 7.91 -24.93 -9.24
C THR A 216 6.79 -25.78 -8.64
N THR A 217 6.79 -27.10 -8.90
CA THR A 217 5.80 -28.03 -8.32
C THR A 217 6.07 -28.35 -6.85
N LYS A 218 7.32 -28.12 -6.41
CA LYS A 218 7.77 -28.35 -5.03
C LYS A 218 7.98 -27.05 -4.24
N THR A 219 7.49 -25.94 -4.77
CA THR A 219 7.58 -24.64 -4.06
C THR A 219 6.41 -24.47 -3.11
N SER A 220 6.69 -24.17 -1.85
CA SER A 220 5.71 -23.82 -0.84
C SER A 220 5.90 -22.37 -0.36
N ILE A 221 4.79 -21.67 -0.15
CA ILE A 221 4.77 -20.28 0.33
C ILE A 221 3.89 -20.22 1.57
N VAL A 222 4.47 -19.76 2.68
CA VAL A 222 3.75 -19.49 3.93
C VAL A 222 3.92 -18.01 4.26
N VAL A 223 2.81 -17.33 4.58
CA VAL A 223 2.79 -15.89 4.88
C VAL A 223 2.41 -15.66 6.33
N TYR A 224 3.14 -14.79 7.01
CA TYR A 224 2.92 -14.35 8.39
C TYR A 224 2.91 -12.80 8.40
N GLY A 225 1.74 -12.20 8.16
CA GLY A 225 1.61 -10.75 8.04
C GLY A 225 2.48 -10.19 6.91
N ASP A 226 3.47 -9.37 7.25
CA ASP A 226 4.41 -8.77 6.30
C ASP A 226 5.67 -9.62 6.03
N THR A 227 5.68 -10.88 6.48
CA THR A 227 6.79 -11.82 6.25
C THR A 227 6.30 -13.04 5.50
N ALA A 228 7.06 -13.50 4.50
CA ALA A 228 6.79 -14.74 3.79
C ALA A 228 8.03 -15.63 3.78
N ILE A 229 7.81 -16.93 3.99
CA ILE A 229 8.83 -17.97 3.89
C ILE A 229 8.51 -18.83 2.67
N VAL A 230 9.44 -18.88 1.75
CA VAL A 230 9.36 -19.67 0.52
C VAL A 230 10.38 -20.80 0.59
N ARG A 231 9.91 -22.03 0.43
CA ARG A 231 10.77 -23.23 0.41
C ARG A 231 10.57 -23.97 -0.87
N GLY A 232 11.62 -24.59 -1.37
CA GLY A 232 11.56 -25.42 -2.57
C GLY A 232 12.84 -26.16 -2.84
N GLU A 233 12.85 -26.81 -3.99
CA GLU A 233 13.97 -27.60 -4.50
C GLU A 233 14.34 -27.12 -5.90
N SER A 234 15.59 -27.32 -6.30
CA SER A 234 16.02 -27.15 -7.69
C SER A 234 15.75 -28.42 -8.51
N LEU A 235 15.56 -28.25 -9.81
CA LEU A 235 15.50 -29.38 -10.74
C LEU A 235 16.87 -30.07 -10.84
N GLY A 236 16.85 -31.39 -11.07
CA GLY A 236 18.02 -32.21 -11.33
C GLY A 236 18.07 -33.51 -10.51
N PRO A 237 19.03 -34.40 -10.77
CA PRO A 237 19.17 -35.69 -10.08
C PRO A 237 19.65 -35.54 -8.63
N ASP A 238 20.28 -34.42 -8.30
CA ASP A 238 20.75 -34.08 -6.96
C ASP A 238 20.22 -32.67 -6.64
N PRO A 239 18.93 -32.54 -6.21
CA PRO A 239 18.30 -31.25 -6.00
C PRO A 239 18.90 -30.52 -4.79
N ALA A 240 19.14 -29.23 -4.94
CA ALA A 240 19.44 -28.36 -3.81
C ALA A 240 18.13 -27.86 -3.20
N HIS A 241 18.03 -27.90 -1.88
CA HIS A 241 16.95 -27.25 -1.15
C HIS A 241 17.21 -25.79 -0.99
N TYR A 242 16.16 -24.96 -1.07
CA TYR A 242 16.28 -23.52 -0.79
C TYR A 242 15.19 -23.04 0.14
N THR A 243 15.54 -22.03 0.92
CA THR A 243 14.59 -21.23 1.69
C THR A 243 14.88 -19.77 1.40
N VAL A 244 13.84 -18.99 1.05
CA VAL A 244 13.94 -17.56 0.87
C VAL A 244 12.93 -16.88 1.79
N THR A 245 13.39 -15.89 2.55
CA THR A 245 12.53 -15.04 3.36
C THR A 245 12.30 -13.73 2.65
N PHE A 246 11.04 -13.37 2.49
CA PHE A 246 10.62 -12.08 1.96
C PHE A 246 9.96 -11.25 3.05
N ILE A 247 10.13 -9.94 2.99
CA ILE A 247 9.38 -8.98 3.82
C ILE A 247 8.63 -8.00 2.93
N ASN A 248 7.47 -7.56 3.39
CA ASN A 248 6.69 -6.52 2.76
C ASN A 248 7.07 -5.15 3.33
N GLN A 249 7.70 -4.32 2.52
CA GLN A 249 8.08 -2.95 2.87
C GLN A 249 7.20 -1.96 2.11
N GLY A 250 6.20 -1.42 2.80
CA GLY A 250 5.34 -0.39 2.20
C GLY A 250 4.49 -0.84 1.02
N GLY A 251 4.23 -2.14 0.88
CA GLY A 251 3.48 -2.73 -0.23
C GLY A 251 4.35 -3.49 -1.22
N VAL A 252 5.67 -3.46 -1.06
CA VAL A 252 6.64 -4.14 -1.95
C VAL A 252 7.29 -5.30 -1.22
N TRP A 253 7.19 -6.50 -1.77
CA TRP A 253 7.88 -7.69 -1.26
C TRP A 253 9.33 -7.70 -1.73
N LYS A 254 10.27 -7.84 -0.78
CA LYS A 254 11.70 -7.95 -1.04
C LYS A 254 12.31 -9.14 -0.33
N ALA A 255 13.21 -9.86 -1.00
CA ALA A 255 13.99 -10.91 -0.35
C ALA A 255 14.99 -10.28 0.64
N VAL A 256 15.04 -10.81 1.86
CA VAL A 256 15.98 -10.39 2.92
C VAL A 256 16.99 -11.46 3.25
N ALA A 257 16.64 -12.73 3.05
CA ALA A 257 17.56 -13.85 3.27
C ALA A 257 17.26 -14.99 2.29
N MET A 258 18.32 -15.65 1.86
CA MET A 258 18.24 -16.89 1.08
C MET A 258 19.22 -17.91 1.64
N HIS A 259 18.77 -19.13 1.83
CA HIS A 259 19.63 -20.26 2.19
C HIS A 259 19.48 -21.37 1.16
N THR A 260 20.59 -21.94 0.74
CA THR A 260 20.62 -23.13 -0.12
C THR A 260 21.52 -24.20 0.49
N SER A 261 21.05 -25.44 0.49
CA SER A 261 21.77 -26.61 0.97
C SER A 261 21.58 -27.79 0.00
N ARG A 262 22.51 -28.71 0.02
CA ARG A 262 22.41 -30.01 -0.63
C ARG A 262 22.21 -31.09 0.40
#